data_3f3ba6537f0a911c7c6dd25884a3d1cd
#
_entry.id   3f3ba6537f0a911c7c6dd25884a3d1cd
#
_cell.length_a   1.000
_cell.length_b   1.000
_cell.length_c   1.000
_cell.angle_alpha   90.00
_cell.angle_beta   90.00
_cell.angle_gamma   90.00
#
_symmetry.space_group_name_H-M   'P 1'
#
loop_
_entity.id
_entity.type
_entity.pdbx_description
1 polymer ?
#
loop_
_entity_poly.entity_id
_entity_poly.type
_entity_poly.pdbx_seq_one_letter_code
_entity_poly.pdbx_strand_id
1 'polypeptide(L)'
;GISATAKDGGYVQARTIEWGDSYLPSQYVVIPCGHEMISYTPKGMNGAKFRARYGVVGLSIVLKDFVVEGLNEAGLSAGLFYFPHYGNYPVYDAKQNTRTVADLQLVAWMLSQFSTIEEIKAAMQDIRVVSVDTTGASSTVHWRIGDANGRQVVLEFVDGVPCFYENEIGVLTNSPGFPWQMTNLN
;
A
#
# COMPACT_ATOMS: atom_id res chain seq x y z
N GLY A 1 4.70 -11.77 3.39
CA GLY A 1 4.31 -11.36 4.75
C GLY A 1 3.35 -12.34 5.40
N ILE A 2 3.36 -12.36 6.70
CA ILE A 2 2.46 -13.17 7.54
C ILE A 2 1.87 -12.30 8.65
N SER A 3 0.73 -12.73 9.17
CA SER A 3 0.11 -12.13 10.34
C SER A 3 -0.46 -13.22 11.24
N ALA A 4 -0.50 -12.94 12.53
CA ALA A 4 -1.01 -13.86 13.54
C ALA A 4 -1.65 -13.08 14.69
N THR A 5 -2.65 -13.69 15.31
CA THR A 5 -3.23 -13.21 16.56
C THR A 5 -2.49 -13.86 17.73
N ALA A 6 -1.99 -13.06 18.63
CA ALA A 6 -1.36 -13.54 19.86
C ALA A 6 -2.42 -14.02 20.89
N LYS A 7 -2.00 -14.78 21.89
CA LYS A 7 -2.92 -15.34 22.91
C LYS A 7 -3.65 -14.28 23.74
N ASP A 8 -3.06 -13.10 23.88
CA ASP A 8 -3.62 -11.95 24.59
C ASP A 8 -4.54 -11.09 23.72
N GLY A 9 -4.80 -11.51 22.47
CA GLY A 9 -5.60 -10.77 21.50
C GLY A 9 -4.80 -9.76 20.68
N GLY A 10 -3.51 -9.57 20.96
CA GLY A 10 -2.64 -8.72 20.17
C GLY A 10 -2.48 -9.25 18.74
N TYR A 11 -2.39 -8.34 17.78
CA TYR A 11 -2.26 -8.68 16.38
C TYR A 11 -0.85 -8.32 15.88
N VAL A 12 -0.14 -9.30 15.34
CA VAL A 12 1.26 -9.16 14.91
C VAL A 12 1.36 -9.39 13.41
N GLN A 13 2.12 -8.53 12.76
CA GLN A 13 2.46 -8.66 11.35
C GLN A 13 3.98 -8.68 11.19
N ALA A 14 4.45 -9.53 10.29
CA ALA A 14 5.86 -9.67 9.98
C ALA A 14 6.07 -9.87 8.46
N ARG A 15 7.14 -9.28 7.97
CA ARG A 15 7.59 -9.47 6.58
C ARG A 15 9.09 -9.28 6.46
N THR A 16 9.66 -9.77 5.39
CA THR A 16 10.99 -9.37 4.91
C THR A 16 10.85 -8.26 3.86
N ILE A 17 11.81 -7.34 3.80
CA ILE A 17 11.93 -6.34 2.75
C ILE A 17 13.28 -6.57 2.08
N GLU A 18 13.23 -7.01 0.83
CA GLU A 18 14.41 -7.34 0.07
C GLU A 18 14.16 -7.06 -1.44
N TRP A 19 15.21 -6.72 -2.15
CA TRP A 19 15.15 -6.40 -3.56
C TRP A 19 16.37 -6.98 -4.29
N GLY A 20 16.29 -8.29 -4.60
CA GLY A 20 17.36 -9.01 -5.29
C GLY A 20 18.73 -8.81 -4.62
N ASP A 21 19.79 -8.79 -5.40
CA ASP A 21 21.17 -8.59 -4.92
C ASP A 21 21.56 -7.11 -4.78
N SER A 22 20.57 -6.19 -4.76
CA SER A 22 20.84 -4.76 -4.71
C SER A 22 20.68 -4.20 -3.28
N TYR A 23 21.51 -3.19 -2.97
CA TYR A 23 21.31 -2.39 -1.77
C TYR A 23 20.01 -1.59 -1.90
N LEU A 24 19.09 -1.82 -0.97
CA LEU A 24 17.83 -1.08 -0.87
C LEU A 24 17.92 -0.10 0.30
N PRO A 25 18.11 1.21 0.05
CA PRO A 25 18.12 2.20 1.12
C PRO A 25 16.77 2.17 1.85
N SER A 26 16.81 1.88 3.15
CA SER A 26 15.62 1.80 4.00
C SER A 26 15.80 2.60 5.27
N GLN A 27 14.73 3.17 5.79
CA GLN A 27 14.76 3.98 7.01
C GLN A 27 13.42 3.91 7.74
N TYR A 28 13.46 4.06 9.05
CA TYR A 28 12.25 4.30 9.84
C TYR A 28 11.72 5.69 9.53
N VAL A 29 10.40 5.81 9.47
CA VAL A 29 9.71 7.07 9.24
C VAL A 29 8.60 7.26 10.26
N VAL A 30 8.45 8.50 10.72
CA VAL A 30 7.31 8.95 11.52
C VAL A 30 6.63 10.07 10.75
N ILE A 31 5.35 9.92 10.48
CA ILE A 31 4.51 10.95 9.87
C ILE A 31 3.59 11.47 10.98
N PRO A 32 3.84 12.67 11.52
CA PRO A 32 2.97 13.22 12.56
C PRO A 32 1.62 13.65 12.00
N CYS A 33 0.60 13.63 12.85
CA CYS A 33 -0.69 14.24 12.53
C CYS A 33 -0.48 15.71 12.10
N GLY A 34 -1.18 16.12 11.04
CA GLY A 34 -1.05 17.46 10.46
C GLY A 34 0.06 17.62 9.41
N HIS A 35 0.92 16.62 9.20
CA HIS A 35 1.94 16.68 8.16
C HIS A 35 1.32 16.72 6.76
N GLU A 36 1.80 17.65 5.93
CA GLU A 36 1.33 17.79 4.55
C GLU A 36 2.20 16.98 3.58
N MET A 37 1.57 16.28 2.67
CA MET A 37 2.21 15.45 1.65
C MET A 37 1.65 15.79 0.27
N ILE A 38 2.51 15.65 -0.74
CA ILE A 38 2.13 15.76 -2.15
C ILE A 38 2.56 14.47 -2.82
N SER A 39 1.64 13.84 -3.54
CA SER A 39 1.97 12.61 -4.24
C SER A 39 2.81 12.87 -5.48
N TYR A 40 3.65 11.90 -5.79
CA TYR A 40 4.36 11.85 -7.06
C TYR A 40 3.44 11.39 -8.19
N THR A 41 3.80 11.79 -9.40
CA THR A 41 3.28 11.27 -10.66
C THR A 41 4.46 10.98 -11.58
N PRO A 42 4.27 10.37 -12.74
CA PRO A 42 5.34 10.24 -13.74
C PRO A 42 5.96 11.58 -14.21
N LYS A 43 5.34 12.72 -13.86
CA LYS A 43 5.79 14.07 -14.20
C LYS A 43 6.39 14.85 -13.02
N GLY A 44 6.59 14.20 -11.88
CA GLY A 44 7.16 14.79 -10.68
C GLY A 44 6.18 14.86 -9.50
N MET A 45 6.51 15.65 -8.49
CA MET A 45 5.73 15.77 -7.25
C MET A 45 4.58 16.79 -7.43
N ASN A 46 3.55 16.38 -8.16
CA ASN A 46 2.41 17.22 -8.54
C ASN A 46 1.07 16.46 -8.50
N GLY A 47 1.01 15.33 -7.81
CA GLY A 47 -0.21 14.54 -7.61
C GLY A 47 -1.12 15.10 -6.52
N ALA A 48 -1.95 14.23 -5.94
CA ALA A 48 -2.86 14.57 -4.86
C ALA A 48 -2.11 15.18 -3.66
N LYS A 49 -2.70 16.22 -3.07
CA LYS A 49 -2.24 16.81 -1.82
C LYS A 49 -3.10 16.29 -0.69
N PHE A 50 -2.47 15.86 0.38
CA PHE A 50 -3.18 15.37 1.56
C PHE A 50 -2.45 15.71 2.85
N ARG A 51 -3.19 15.87 3.91
CA ARG A 51 -2.68 16.20 5.24
C ARG A 51 -2.99 15.05 6.19
N ALA A 52 -1.98 14.57 6.90
CA ALA A 52 -2.14 13.44 7.81
C ALA A 52 -3.17 13.74 8.90
N ARG A 53 -4.20 12.93 8.97
CA ARG A 53 -5.23 12.93 10.02
C ARG A 53 -4.81 12.05 11.19
N TYR A 54 -4.01 11.03 10.91
CA TYR A 54 -3.49 10.07 11.88
C TYR A 54 -1.96 10.07 11.84
N GLY A 55 -1.34 9.94 13.00
CA GLY A 55 0.09 9.67 13.12
C GLY A 55 0.42 8.28 12.61
N VAL A 56 1.54 8.16 11.88
CA VAL A 56 2.00 6.91 11.26
C VAL A 56 3.43 6.64 11.66
N VAL A 57 3.74 5.39 11.97
CA VAL A 57 5.11 4.88 12.04
C VAL A 57 5.28 3.81 10.98
N GLY A 58 6.43 3.80 10.32
CA GLY A 58 6.64 2.84 9.26
C GLY A 58 8.08 2.70 8.82
N LEU A 59 8.25 1.94 7.76
CA LEU A 59 9.50 1.72 7.06
C LEU A 59 9.35 2.27 5.64
N SER A 60 10.28 3.09 5.20
CA SER A 60 10.34 3.59 3.82
C SER A 60 11.58 3.06 3.11
N ILE A 61 11.50 3.04 1.78
CA ILE A 61 12.58 2.66 0.89
C ILE A 61 12.85 3.77 -0.12
N VAL A 62 14.09 3.92 -0.56
CA VAL A 62 14.53 4.88 -1.59
C VAL A 62 14.27 6.32 -1.18
N LEU A 63 13.02 6.73 -0.99
CA LEU A 63 12.60 8.04 -0.53
C LEU A 63 11.81 7.91 0.78
N LYS A 64 11.92 8.92 1.66
CA LYS A 64 11.19 8.94 2.93
C LYS A 64 9.67 8.81 2.77
N ASP A 65 9.14 9.30 1.65
CA ASP A 65 7.70 9.30 1.36
C ASP A 65 7.19 7.95 0.77
N PHE A 66 8.10 7.04 0.44
CA PHE A 66 7.76 5.71 -0.08
C PHE A 66 7.69 4.70 1.06
N VAL A 67 6.61 4.79 1.82
CA VAL A 67 6.35 3.88 2.95
C VAL A 67 5.92 2.52 2.42
N VAL A 68 6.68 1.48 2.76
CA VAL A 68 6.43 0.11 2.27
C VAL A 68 5.74 -0.78 3.30
N GLU A 69 5.80 -0.41 4.57
CA GLU A 69 5.13 -1.08 5.68
C GLU A 69 4.89 -0.06 6.79
N GLY A 70 3.75 -0.09 7.44
CA GLY A 70 3.49 0.84 8.54
C GLY A 70 2.21 0.53 9.33
N LEU A 71 2.06 1.30 10.39
CA LEU A 71 0.95 1.25 11.33
C LEU A 71 0.56 2.70 11.70
N ASN A 72 -0.72 2.98 11.82
CA ASN A 72 -1.20 4.26 12.33
C ASN A 72 -1.72 4.16 13.76
N GLU A 73 -1.93 5.30 14.40
CA GLU A 73 -2.41 5.39 15.78
C GLU A 73 -3.85 4.85 16.00
N ALA A 74 -4.63 4.67 14.92
CA ALA A 74 -5.95 4.04 14.96
C ALA A 74 -5.89 2.50 14.90
N GLY A 75 -4.69 1.91 14.76
CA GLY A 75 -4.51 0.46 14.66
C GLY A 75 -4.65 -0.10 13.24
N LEU A 76 -4.75 0.77 12.23
CA LEU A 76 -4.73 0.35 10.84
C LEU A 76 -3.28 0.11 10.41
N SER A 77 -3.03 -0.99 9.71
CA SER A 77 -1.72 -1.35 9.17
C SER A 77 -1.81 -1.58 7.67
N ALA A 78 -0.75 -1.26 6.94
CA ALA A 78 -0.66 -1.54 5.52
C ALA A 78 0.78 -1.81 5.09
N GLY A 79 0.93 -2.65 4.08
CA GLY A 79 2.22 -2.96 3.48
C GLY A 79 2.08 -3.25 1.99
N LEU A 80 3.09 -2.88 1.20
CA LEU A 80 3.14 -3.18 -0.23
C LEU A 80 4.08 -4.35 -0.53
N PHE A 81 3.78 -5.09 -1.59
CA PHE A 81 4.54 -6.23 -2.07
C PHE A 81 4.72 -6.12 -3.58
N TYR A 82 5.87 -6.59 -4.09
CA TYR A 82 6.15 -6.61 -5.51
C TYR A 82 5.20 -7.53 -6.27
N PHE A 83 4.59 -6.99 -7.33
CA PHE A 83 3.50 -7.66 -8.05
C PHE A 83 3.70 -7.59 -9.57
N PRO A 84 4.84 -8.06 -10.10
CA PRO A 84 5.15 -7.95 -11.50
C PRO A 84 4.21 -8.78 -12.36
N HIS A 85 3.85 -8.27 -13.53
CA HIS A 85 3.07 -8.91 -14.60
C HIS A 85 1.58 -9.11 -14.32
N TYR A 86 1.09 -8.85 -13.12
CA TYR A 86 -0.32 -9.06 -12.75
C TYR A 86 -1.07 -7.76 -12.47
N GLY A 87 -0.41 -6.78 -11.89
CA GLY A 87 -1.02 -5.48 -11.63
C GLY A 87 -1.15 -4.65 -12.91
N ASN A 88 -2.27 -3.97 -13.06
CA ASN A 88 -2.51 -3.06 -14.17
C ASN A 88 -3.18 -1.79 -13.67
N TYR A 89 -2.40 -0.71 -13.54
CA TYR A 89 -2.91 0.59 -13.11
C TYR A 89 -3.59 1.34 -14.25
N PRO A 90 -4.50 2.31 -13.94
CA PRO A 90 -5.02 3.21 -14.94
C PRO A 90 -3.90 4.00 -15.63
N VAL A 91 -4.05 4.27 -16.92
CA VAL A 91 -3.11 5.13 -17.65
C VAL A 91 -3.07 6.52 -17.01
N TYR A 92 -1.85 7.04 -16.82
CA TYR A 92 -1.66 8.38 -16.26
C TYR A 92 -2.34 9.46 -17.12
N ASP A 93 -3.09 10.33 -16.46
CA ASP A 93 -3.72 11.50 -17.05
C ASP A 93 -3.43 12.73 -16.18
N ALA A 94 -2.66 13.68 -16.71
CA ALA A 94 -2.28 14.89 -16.01
C ALA A 94 -3.47 15.77 -15.59
N LYS A 95 -4.63 15.65 -16.26
CA LYS A 95 -5.85 16.36 -15.87
C LYS A 95 -6.43 15.84 -14.56
N GLN A 96 -6.00 14.66 -14.12
CA GLN A 96 -6.46 13.99 -12.90
C GLN A 96 -5.44 14.10 -11.75
N ASN A 97 -4.41 14.93 -11.86
CA ASN A 97 -3.34 15.04 -10.85
C ASN A 97 -3.86 15.27 -9.43
N THR A 98 -4.91 16.08 -9.26
CA THR A 98 -5.48 16.40 -7.94
C THR A 98 -6.01 15.18 -7.18
N ARG A 99 -6.27 14.08 -7.87
CA ARG A 99 -6.72 12.80 -7.30
C ARG A 99 -5.77 11.63 -7.62
N THR A 100 -4.57 11.90 -8.11
CA THR A 100 -3.58 10.88 -8.46
C THR A 100 -2.64 10.63 -7.30
N VAL A 101 -2.52 9.37 -6.87
CA VAL A 101 -1.60 8.91 -5.83
C VAL A 101 -0.62 7.90 -6.45
N ALA A 102 0.66 8.07 -6.13
CA ALA A 102 1.68 7.12 -6.55
C ALA A 102 1.52 5.78 -5.83
N ASP A 103 1.74 4.69 -6.53
CA ASP A 103 1.70 3.33 -5.98
C ASP A 103 2.60 3.16 -4.74
N LEU A 104 3.83 3.68 -4.78
CA LEU A 104 4.77 3.64 -3.65
C LEU A 104 4.40 4.58 -2.48
N GLN A 105 3.46 5.51 -2.68
CA GLN A 105 2.95 6.37 -1.62
C GLN A 105 1.57 5.93 -1.09
N LEU A 106 0.96 4.90 -1.68
CA LEU A 106 -0.39 4.50 -1.31
C LEU A 106 -0.47 4.02 0.15
N VAL A 107 0.56 3.37 0.69
CA VAL A 107 0.63 2.99 2.11
C VAL A 107 0.59 4.23 3.00
N ALA A 108 1.41 5.24 2.72
CA ALA A 108 1.40 6.50 3.48
C ALA A 108 0.05 7.21 3.39
N TRP A 109 -0.57 7.23 2.21
CA TRP A 109 -1.89 7.81 2.01
C TRP A 109 -2.96 7.07 2.83
N MET A 110 -3.04 5.75 2.72
CA MET A 110 -4.01 4.95 3.47
C MET A 110 -3.88 5.15 4.97
N LEU A 111 -2.68 5.01 5.50
CA LEU A 111 -2.44 5.07 6.94
C LEU A 111 -2.61 6.47 7.51
N SER A 112 -2.27 7.51 6.75
CA SER A 112 -2.41 8.90 7.23
C SER A 112 -3.83 9.44 7.16
N GLN A 113 -4.71 8.87 6.30
CA GLN A 113 -6.04 9.42 6.05
C GLN A 113 -7.17 8.66 6.75
N PHE A 114 -7.03 7.36 7.01
CA PHE A 114 -8.13 6.47 7.39
C PHE A 114 -7.85 5.70 8.68
N SER A 115 -8.93 5.27 9.33
CA SER A 115 -8.90 4.45 10.53
C SER A 115 -9.45 3.04 10.31
N THR A 116 -10.14 2.81 9.18
CA THR A 116 -10.79 1.53 8.87
C THR A 116 -10.57 1.10 7.42
N ILE A 117 -10.66 -0.20 7.19
CA ILE A 117 -10.62 -0.79 5.84
C ILE A 117 -11.78 -0.26 4.98
N GLU A 118 -12.96 -0.07 5.56
CA GLU A 118 -14.14 0.39 4.80
C GLU A 118 -13.99 1.84 4.32
N GLU A 119 -13.37 2.70 5.12
CA GLU A 119 -13.04 4.07 4.69
C GLU A 119 -12.08 4.06 3.48
N ILE A 120 -11.07 3.17 3.50
CA ILE A 120 -10.14 3.00 2.38
C ILE A 120 -10.90 2.52 1.14
N LYS A 121 -11.74 1.48 1.27
CA LYS A 121 -12.53 0.94 0.14
C LYS A 121 -13.40 2.03 -0.51
N ALA A 122 -14.05 2.86 0.30
CA ALA A 122 -14.85 3.97 -0.20
C ALA A 122 -14.00 5.02 -0.92
N ALA A 123 -12.90 5.46 -0.31
CA ALA A 123 -12.03 6.50 -0.86
C ALA A 123 -11.29 6.07 -2.14
N MET A 124 -11.03 4.77 -2.32
CA MET A 124 -10.39 4.23 -3.53
C MET A 124 -11.21 4.45 -4.80
N GLN A 125 -12.51 4.75 -4.68
CA GLN A 125 -13.36 5.09 -5.83
C GLN A 125 -13.03 6.49 -6.40
N ASP A 126 -12.48 7.36 -5.58
CA ASP A 126 -12.25 8.76 -5.93
C ASP A 126 -10.81 9.06 -6.33
N ILE A 127 -9.87 8.16 -6.07
CA ILE A 127 -8.47 8.34 -6.43
C ILE A 127 -8.05 7.50 -7.62
N ARG A 128 -6.93 7.91 -8.23
CA ARG A 128 -6.25 7.15 -9.29
C ARG A 128 -4.86 6.78 -8.80
N VAL A 129 -4.56 5.49 -8.81
CA VAL A 129 -3.21 5.02 -8.51
C VAL A 129 -2.43 4.88 -9.81
N VAL A 130 -1.19 5.37 -9.82
CA VAL A 130 -0.29 5.29 -10.97
C VAL A 130 1.09 4.83 -10.52
N SER A 131 1.81 4.15 -11.39
CA SER A 131 3.22 3.88 -11.16
C SER A 131 4.05 5.15 -11.32
N VAL A 132 5.03 5.35 -10.44
CA VAL A 132 6.06 6.37 -10.62
C VAL A 132 7.23 5.89 -11.45
N ASP A 133 7.33 4.59 -11.70
CA ASP A 133 8.36 4.03 -12.56
C ASP A 133 8.04 4.36 -14.03
N THR A 134 8.89 5.18 -14.63
CA THR A 134 8.79 5.58 -16.04
C THR A 134 9.59 4.66 -16.98
N THR A 135 10.27 3.65 -16.45
CA THR A 135 11.15 2.79 -17.26
C THR A 135 10.38 1.78 -18.11
N GLY A 136 9.05 1.67 -17.93
CA GLY A 136 8.20 0.74 -18.69
C GLY A 136 8.34 -0.71 -18.24
N ALA A 137 9.17 -0.98 -17.22
CA ALA A 137 9.14 -2.26 -16.55
C ALA A 137 7.80 -2.37 -15.82
N SER A 138 7.14 -3.50 -15.93
CA SER A 138 5.87 -3.76 -15.23
C SER A 138 6.12 -4.00 -13.73
N SER A 139 6.71 -3.01 -13.05
CA SER A 139 6.98 -3.03 -11.62
C SER A 139 5.76 -2.53 -10.84
N THR A 140 4.67 -3.26 -10.93
CA THR A 140 3.51 -2.99 -10.09
C THR A 140 3.68 -3.59 -8.70
N VAL A 141 2.89 -3.08 -7.77
CA VAL A 141 2.78 -3.60 -6.40
C VAL A 141 1.32 -3.90 -6.06
N HIS A 142 1.10 -4.73 -5.06
CA HIS A 142 -0.19 -4.91 -4.41
C HIS A 142 -0.04 -4.73 -2.90
N TRP A 143 -1.15 -4.58 -2.21
CA TRP A 143 -1.12 -4.15 -0.81
C TRP A 143 -1.90 -5.10 0.09
N ARG A 144 -1.35 -5.35 1.26
CA ARG A 144 -2.05 -5.90 2.41
C ARG A 144 -2.50 -4.73 3.28
N ILE A 145 -3.72 -4.78 3.75
CA ILE A 145 -4.31 -3.81 4.69
C ILE A 145 -4.93 -4.62 5.83
N GLY A 146 -4.64 -4.24 7.06
CA GLY A 146 -5.17 -4.91 8.25
C GLY A 146 -5.64 -3.93 9.29
N ASP A 147 -6.64 -4.30 10.07
CA ASP A 147 -7.14 -3.51 11.19
C ASP A 147 -6.78 -4.11 12.55
N ALA A 148 -7.07 -3.37 13.62
CA ALA A 148 -6.78 -3.78 15.00
C ALA A 148 -7.58 -5.03 15.46
N ASN A 149 -8.65 -5.40 14.75
CA ASN A 149 -9.44 -6.60 15.04
C ASN A 149 -8.89 -7.87 14.37
N GLY A 150 -7.81 -7.73 13.60
CA GLY A 150 -7.17 -8.84 12.89
C GLY A 150 -7.78 -9.13 11.52
N ARG A 151 -8.77 -8.37 11.08
CA ARG A 151 -9.28 -8.46 9.70
C ARG A 151 -8.22 -7.98 8.72
N GLN A 152 -8.08 -8.69 7.61
CA GLN A 152 -7.16 -8.32 6.54
C GLN A 152 -7.82 -8.38 5.18
N VAL A 153 -7.40 -7.46 4.32
CA VAL A 153 -7.73 -7.47 2.89
C VAL A 153 -6.47 -7.29 2.05
N VAL A 154 -6.52 -7.81 0.85
CA VAL A 154 -5.53 -7.56 -0.21
C VAL A 154 -6.15 -6.64 -1.24
N LEU A 155 -5.45 -5.57 -1.59
CA LEU A 155 -5.80 -4.66 -2.67
C LEU A 155 -4.91 -4.94 -3.87
N GLU A 156 -5.52 -5.25 -5.01
CA GLU A 156 -4.88 -5.41 -6.31
C GLU A 156 -5.57 -4.53 -7.35
N PHE A 157 -4.81 -4.11 -8.35
CA PHE A 157 -5.39 -3.44 -9.52
C PHE A 157 -5.48 -4.42 -10.67
N VAL A 158 -6.71 -4.71 -11.09
CA VAL A 158 -7.02 -5.58 -12.23
C VAL A 158 -7.72 -4.74 -13.28
N ASP A 159 -7.16 -4.68 -14.48
CA ASP A 159 -7.68 -3.87 -15.59
C ASP A 159 -7.95 -2.40 -15.22
N GLY A 160 -7.06 -1.82 -14.42
CA GLY A 160 -7.17 -0.43 -13.97
C GLY A 160 -8.17 -0.19 -12.83
N VAL A 161 -8.79 -1.25 -12.29
CA VAL A 161 -9.82 -1.17 -11.25
C VAL A 161 -9.27 -1.71 -9.93
N PRO A 162 -9.47 -1.01 -8.79
CA PRO A 162 -9.10 -1.52 -7.48
C PRO A 162 -10.02 -2.68 -7.06
N CYS A 163 -9.42 -3.83 -6.80
CA CYS A 163 -10.10 -5.05 -6.34
C CYS A 163 -9.65 -5.38 -4.93
N PHE A 164 -10.60 -5.59 -4.02
CA PHE A 164 -10.33 -5.97 -2.64
C PHE A 164 -10.73 -7.42 -2.40
N TYR A 165 -9.81 -8.20 -1.79
CA TYR A 165 -10.01 -9.59 -1.45
C TYR A 165 -9.85 -9.78 0.06
N GLU A 166 -10.76 -10.48 0.71
CA GLU A 166 -10.60 -10.85 2.12
C GLU A 166 -9.44 -11.86 2.26
N ASN A 167 -8.56 -11.62 3.22
CA ASN A 167 -7.38 -12.46 3.47
C ASN A 167 -7.54 -13.19 4.81
N GLU A 168 -8.25 -14.29 4.81
CA GLU A 168 -8.54 -15.08 6.01
C GLU A 168 -7.33 -15.89 6.51
N ILE A 169 -6.35 -16.14 5.65
CA ILE A 169 -5.16 -16.93 6.00
C ILE A 169 -4.02 -16.10 6.60
N GLY A 170 -4.12 -14.75 6.49
CA GLY A 170 -3.10 -13.86 7.01
C GLY A 170 -1.76 -13.90 6.29
N VAL A 171 -1.69 -14.44 5.08
CA VAL A 171 -0.46 -14.56 4.29
C VAL A 171 -0.62 -13.79 2.98
N LEU A 172 0.42 -13.07 2.59
CA LEU A 172 0.57 -12.48 1.26
C LEU A 172 2.02 -12.57 0.83
N THR A 173 2.23 -13.01 -0.40
CA THR A 173 3.53 -13.03 -1.08
C THR A 173 3.52 -12.02 -2.23
N ASN A 174 4.49 -12.11 -3.13
CA ASN A 174 4.52 -11.37 -4.38
C ASN A 174 3.50 -11.96 -5.38
N SER A 175 3.80 -11.94 -6.69
CA SER A 175 2.98 -12.61 -7.70
C SER A 175 2.82 -14.13 -7.43
N PRO A 176 1.73 -14.76 -7.90
CA PRO A 176 0.64 -14.26 -8.73
C PRO A 176 -0.44 -13.51 -7.96
N GLY A 177 -1.57 -13.16 -8.64
CA GLY A 177 -2.73 -12.51 -8.01
C GLY A 177 -3.30 -13.31 -6.84
N PHE A 178 -3.84 -12.62 -5.85
CA PHE A 178 -4.28 -13.24 -4.60
C PHE A 178 -5.35 -14.32 -4.80
N PRO A 179 -6.36 -14.20 -5.68
CA PRO A 179 -7.31 -15.29 -5.94
C PRO A 179 -6.64 -16.55 -6.43
N TRP A 180 -5.55 -16.43 -7.22
CA TRP A 180 -4.79 -17.59 -7.68
C TRP A 180 -3.98 -18.22 -6.54
N GLN A 181 -3.38 -17.40 -5.66
CA GLN A 181 -2.68 -17.90 -4.47
C GLN A 181 -3.64 -18.74 -3.61
N MET A 182 -4.87 -18.26 -3.40
CA MET A 182 -5.89 -18.98 -2.63
C MET A 182 -6.31 -20.29 -3.31
N THR A 183 -6.46 -20.29 -4.63
CA THR A 183 -6.80 -21.52 -5.38
C THR A 183 -5.70 -22.58 -5.26
N ASN A 184 -4.44 -22.16 -5.22
CA ASN A 184 -3.29 -23.08 -5.15
C ASN A 184 -3.08 -23.68 -3.74
N LEU A 185 -3.75 -23.16 -2.72
CA LEU A 185 -3.70 -23.69 -1.35
C LEU A 185 -4.75 -24.79 -1.10
N ASN A 186 -5.73 -24.96 -1.99
CA ASN A 186 -6.73 -26.00 -1.96
C ASN A 186 -6.32 -27.18 -2.86
#